data_d3821c4f30bd02cd5dba09e6093987e6
#
_entry.id   d3821c4f30bd02cd5dba09e6093987e6
#
_cell.length_a   1.000
_cell.length_b   1.000
_cell.length_c   1.000
_cell.angle_alpha   90.00
_cell.angle_beta   90.00
_cell.angle_gamma   90.00
#
_symmetry.space_group_name_H-M   'P 1'
#
loop_
_entity.id
_entity.type
_entity.pdbx_description
1 polymer ?
#
loop_
_entity_poly.entity_id
_entity_poly.type
_entity_poly.pdbx_seq_one_letter_code
_entity_poly.pdbx_strand_id
1 'polypeptide(L)'
;MKVIAIQNNHNRNNDKPEFDRELIASLPSSGPRYTSYPTADRFHDGFREAEYINALNQRGMGALNKPLSLYIHIPFCNTICYYCGCNKIITKDKSRADAYIEYLEKEMELLAPHLGGRHQLAQLHFGGGTPTFLSDDQIERVFRMIRKHFQLIPGGEYSIEIDPRKVSRETVLMLGKLGFNRMSVGIQDFDPKVQAAVNRIQSYDETKEVIDAAREAGFKSVSVDLIYGLPHQTAESIKTTIDTVLSLDPDRLALYHYAHLPH
;
A
#
# COMPACT_ATOMS: atom_id res chain seq x y z
N MET A 1 32.51 -15.46 2.68
CA MET A 1 31.10 -15.07 2.77
C MET A 1 30.50 -15.78 3.98
N LYS A 2 30.37 -15.08 5.12
CA LYS A 2 29.77 -15.66 6.33
C LYS A 2 28.25 -15.47 6.23
N VAL A 3 27.53 -16.58 6.12
CA VAL A 3 26.06 -16.57 6.23
C VAL A 3 25.72 -16.45 7.71
N ILE A 4 25.17 -15.33 8.12
CA ILE A 4 24.61 -15.16 9.48
C ILE A 4 23.21 -15.78 9.43
N ALA A 5 23.08 -16.95 10.04
CA ALA A 5 21.78 -17.55 10.28
C ALA A 5 21.04 -16.78 11.37
N ILE A 6 19.98 -16.05 11.01
CA ILE A 6 19.05 -15.47 11.96
C ILE A 6 18.22 -16.62 12.53
N GLN A 7 18.53 -17.08 13.73
CA GLN A 7 17.66 -17.99 14.46
C GLN A 7 16.48 -17.21 15.01
N ASN A 8 15.30 -17.47 14.48
CA ASN A 8 14.03 -16.98 15.04
C ASN A 8 13.74 -17.71 16.36
N ASN A 9 14.31 -17.24 17.45
CA ASN A 9 13.87 -17.60 18.80
C ASN A 9 12.69 -16.69 19.20
N HIS A 10 11.47 -17.18 19.02
CA HIS A 10 10.27 -16.55 19.56
C HIS A 10 10.18 -16.78 21.09
N ASN A 11 11.10 -16.19 21.84
CA ASN A 11 10.89 -15.93 23.26
C ASN A 11 10.52 -14.45 23.39
N ARG A 12 9.23 -14.19 23.61
CA ARG A 12 8.70 -12.85 23.98
C ARG A 12 9.12 -12.51 25.41
N ASN A 13 10.40 -12.34 25.64
CA ASN A 13 10.92 -11.63 26.80
C ASN A 13 11.28 -10.22 26.35
N ASN A 14 10.93 -9.25 27.16
CA ASN A 14 11.02 -7.80 27.12
C ASN A 14 12.32 -7.15 26.58
N ASP A 15 13.01 -7.75 25.64
CA ASP A 15 14.21 -7.16 25.03
C ASP A 15 13.77 -6.18 23.95
N LYS A 16 13.70 -4.90 24.31
CA LYS A 16 13.65 -3.84 23.32
C LYS A 16 14.85 -4.00 22.39
N PRO A 17 14.67 -3.98 21.06
CA PRO A 17 15.80 -4.07 20.14
C PRO A 17 16.79 -2.95 20.45
N GLU A 18 18.03 -3.32 20.80
CA GLU A 18 19.09 -2.37 21.06
C GLU A 18 19.62 -1.82 19.71
N PHE A 19 19.76 -0.50 19.63
CA PHE A 19 20.29 0.14 18.44
C PHE A 19 21.81 -0.08 18.36
N ASP A 20 22.26 -0.95 17.46
CA ASP A 20 23.66 -1.22 17.20
C ASP A 20 24.21 -0.22 16.17
N ARG A 21 24.88 0.82 16.69
CA ARG A 21 25.48 1.87 15.86
C ARG A 21 26.62 1.36 14.98
N GLU A 22 27.42 0.40 15.47
CA GLU A 22 28.56 -0.14 14.72
C GLU A 22 28.07 -1.01 13.56
N LEU A 23 27.06 -1.84 13.79
CA LEU A 23 26.41 -2.62 12.74
C LEU A 23 25.86 -1.70 11.65
N ILE A 24 25.10 -0.69 12.03
CA ILE A 24 24.51 0.27 11.04
C ILE A 24 25.59 0.99 10.26
N ALA A 25 26.68 1.45 10.91
CA ALA A 25 27.80 2.12 10.26
C ALA A 25 28.58 1.19 9.31
N SER A 26 28.56 -0.11 9.53
CA SER A 26 29.21 -1.12 8.70
C SER A 26 28.43 -1.46 7.42
N LEU A 27 27.14 -1.11 7.35
CA LEU A 27 26.30 -1.38 6.20
C LEU A 27 26.59 -0.39 5.06
N PRO A 28 26.51 -0.84 3.80
CA PRO A 28 26.64 0.08 2.65
C PRO A 28 25.59 1.18 2.72
N SER A 29 26.01 2.44 2.54
CA SER A 29 25.11 3.61 2.52
C SER A 29 24.25 3.67 1.24
N SER A 30 24.61 2.90 0.20
CA SER A 30 23.86 2.83 -1.05
C SER A 30 23.85 1.39 -1.58
N GLY A 31 22.78 1.04 -2.26
CA GLY A 31 22.62 -0.27 -2.90
C GLY A 31 21.52 -0.23 -3.96
N PRO A 32 21.49 -1.22 -4.87
CA PRO A 32 20.40 -1.33 -5.83
C PRO A 32 19.07 -1.54 -5.10
N ARG A 33 17.99 -1.05 -5.72
CA ARG A 33 16.63 -1.29 -5.20
C ARG A 33 16.19 -2.70 -5.55
N TYR A 34 16.22 -3.61 -4.60
CA TYR A 34 15.76 -4.99 -4.76
C TYR A 34 14.29 -5.15 -4.37
N THR A 35 13.44 -4.22 -4.81
CA THR A 35 11.99 -4.24 -4.52
C THR A 35 11.19 -5.11 -5.48
N SER A 36 11.78 -5.46 -6.64
CA SER A 36 11.17 -6.32 -7.65
C SER A 36 12.24 -7.07 -8.44
N TYR A 37 11.87 -8.19 -9.07
CA TYR A 37 12.72 -8.93 -9.99
C TYR A 37 11.95 -9.19 -11.29
N PRO A 38 12.54 -8.84 -12.44
CA PRO A 38 13.80 -8.12 -12.59
C PRO A 38 13.72 -6.70 -11.96
N THR A 39 14.87 -6.13 -11.59
CA THR A 39 14.96 -4.76 -11.11
C THR A 39 14.65 -3.76 -12.23
N ALA A 40 14.18 -2.56 -11.88
CA ALA A 40 13.68 -1.58 -12.86
C ALA A 40 14.70 -1.17 -13.94
N ASP A 41 16.01 -1.22 -13.63
CA ASP A 41 17.11 -0.98 -14.57
C ASP A 41 17.21 -2.05 -15.67
N ARG A 42 16.52 -3.17 -15.53
CA ARG A 42 16.43 -4.24 -16.51
C ARG A 42 15.21 -4.16 -17.41
N PHE A 43 14.30 -3.23 -17.16
CA PHE A 43 13.14 -3.03 -18.03
C PHE A 43 13.58 -2.42 -19.37
N HIS A 44 12.97 -2.90 -20.45
CA HIS A 44 13.27 -2.44 -21.80
C HIS A 44 12.02 -2.52 -22.70
N ASP A 45 12.00 -1.77 -23.77
CA ASP A 45 10.85 -1.66 -24.67
C ASP A 45 10.58 -2.92 -25.52
N GLY A 46 11.46 -3.91 -25.46
CA GLY A 46 11.29 -5.19 -26.16
C GLY A 46 10.33 -6.14 -25.47
N PHE A 47 9.91 -5.89 -24.23
CA PHE A 47 8.85 -6.64 -23.54
C PHE A 47 7.50 -6.04 -23.90
N ARG A 48 6.76 -6.72 -24.76
CA ARG A 48 5.49 -6.27 -25.32
C ARG A 48 4.35 -7.22 -24.99
N GLU A 49 3.17 -7.01 -25.56
CA GLU A 49 1.97 -7.81 -25.32
C GLU A 49 2.20 -9.31 -25.51
N ALA A 50 2.88 -9.71 -26.57
CA ALA A 50 3.12 -11.13 -26.86
C ALA A 50 3.98 -11.82 -25.77
N GLU A 51 5.04 -11.15 -25.29
CA GLU A 51 5.88 -11.62 -24.19
C GLU A 51 5.11 -11.70 -22.89
N TYR A 52 4.24 -10.71 -22.64
CA TYR A 52 3.39 -10.67 -21.45
C TYR A 52 2.38 -11.83 -21.46
N ILE A 53 1.65 -12.04 -22.56
CA ILE A 53 0.69 -13.14 -22.72
C ILE A 53 1.41 -14.50 -22.58
N ASN A 54 2.60 -14.64 -23.20
CA ASN A 54 3.38 -15.85 -23.07
C ASN A 54 3.78 -16.13 -21.60
N ALA A 55 4.21 -15.13 -20.86
CA ALA A 55 4.54 -15.27 -19.45
C ALA A 55 3.32 -15.69 -18.60
N LEU A 56 2.13 -15.14 -18.87
CA LEU A 56 0.89 -15.52 -18.21
C LEU A 56 0.50 -16.97 -18.53
N ASN A 57 0.59 -17.38 -19.79
CA ASN A 57 0.28 -18.75 -20.23
C ASN A 57 1.24 -19.78 -19.62
N GLN A 58 2.54 -19.47 -19.57
CA GLN A 58 3.55 -20.37 -18.98
C GLN A 58 3.27 -20.63 -17.50
N ARG A 59 2.70 -19.68 -16.78
CA ARG A 59 2.27 -19.87 -15.39
C ARG A 59 1.27 -21.02 -15.23
N GLY A 60 0.36 -21.18 -16.21
CA GLY A 60 -0.65 -22.24 -16.20
C GLY A 60 -0.15 -23.64 -16.58
N MET A 61 1.02 -23.73 -17.20
CA MET A 61 1.57 -25.01 -17.72
C MET A 61 2.38 -25.81 -16.68
N GLY A 62 2.72 -25.22 -15.54
CA GLY A 62 3.52 -25.88 -14.51
C GLY A 62 2.70 -26.65 -13.48
N ALA A 63 3.29 -27.69 -12.87
CA ALA A 63 2.70 -28.41 -11.74
C ALA A 63 2.45 -27.54 -10.49
N LEU A 64 3.00 -26.33 -10.47
CA LEU A 64 2.88 -25.35 -9.39
C LEU A 64 1.92 -24.24 -9.79
N ASN A 65 0.63 -24.49 -9.66
CA ASN A 65 -0.41 -23.49 -9.84
C ASN A 65 -0.43 -22.54 -8.62
N LYS A 66 0.61 -21.69 -8.51
CA LYS A 66 0.75 -20.75 -7.39
C LYS A 66 -0.39 -19.72 -7.42
N PRO A 67 -0.95 -19.34 -6.25
CA PRO A 67 -1.90 -18.25 -6.17
C PRO A 67 -1.32 -16.94 -6.72
N LEU A 68 -2.21 -16.07 -7.14
CA LEU A 68 -1.88 -14.75 -7.70
C LEU A 68 -1.77 -13.69 -6.61
N SER A 69 -0.97 -12.66 -6.91
CA SER A 69 -1.04 -11.34 -6.28
C SER A 69 -1.64 -10.37 -7.30
N LEU A 70 -2.69 -9.65 -6.92
CA LEU A 70 -3.37 -8.66 -7.74
C LEU A 70 -3.17 -7.27 -7.13
N TYR A 71 -2.69 -6.33 -7.92
CA TYR A 71 -2.62 -4.92 -7.58
C TYR A 71 -3.64 -4.13 -8.41
N ILE A 72 -4.48 -3.36 -7.75
CA ILE A 72 -5.43 -2.43 -8.38
C ILE A 72 -4.95 -1.02 -8.12
N HIS A 73 -4.61 -0.32 -9.19
CA HIS A 73 -4.19 1.07 -9.12
C HIS A 73 -5.37 2.02 -9.29
N ILE A 74 -5.67 2.83 -8.28
CA ILE A 74 -6.70 3.88 -8.36
C ILE A 74 -5.98 5.22 -8.47
N PRO A 75 -5.89 5.83 -9.66
CA PRO A 75 -4.99 6.96 -9.90
C PRO A 75 -5.49 8.31 -9.36
N PHE A 76 -6.69 8.36 -8.80
CA PHE A 76 -7.33 9.63 -8.47
C PHE A 76 -6.99 10.14 -7.08
N CYS A 77 -6.78 11.48 -6.97
CA CYS A 77 -6.70 12.22 -5.72
C CYS A 77 -7.49 13.51 -5.81
N ASN A 78 -8.10 13.95 -4.70
CA ASN A 78 -8.82 15.24 -4.65
C ASN A 78 -7.87 16.45 -4.59
N THR A 79 -6.66 16.26 -4.05
CA THR A 79 -5.64 17.31 -3.86
C THR A 79 -4.26 16.70 -4.05
N ILE A 80 -3.29 17.56 -4.37
CA ILE A 80 -1.88 17.17 -4.47
C ILE A 80 -1.20 17.33 -3.10
N CYS A 81 -0.44 16.30 -2.67
CA CYS A 81 0.54 16.42 -1.59
C CYS A 81 1.91 16.69 -2.21
N TYR A 82 2.64 17.70 -1.75
CA TYR A 82 3.85 18.18 -2.45
C TYR A 82 5.05 17.23 -2.37
N TYR A 83 5.02 16.23 -1.52
CA TYR A 83 6.02 15.15 -1.47
C TYR A 83 5.73 13.97 -2.41
N CYS A 84 4.54 13.93 -3.03
CA CYS A 84 4.02 12.71 -3.61
C CYS A 84 4.58 12.41 -4.99
N GLY A 85 5.29 11.28 -5.13
CA GLY A 85 5.80 10.73 -6.39
C GLY A 85 4.89 9.69 -7.07
N CYS A 86 3.69 9.40 -6.54
CA CYS A 86 2.80 8.40 -7.12
C CYS A 86 2.30 8.80 -8.51
N ASN A 87 2.03 7.80 -9.36
CA ASN A 87 1.30 8.01 -10.61
C ASN A 87 -0.17 8.35 -10.28
N LYS A 88 -0.55 9.63 -10.46
CA LYS A 88 -1.84 10.15 -10.01
C LYS A 88 -2.43 11.20 -10.94
N ILE A 89 -3.75 11.31 -10.86
CA ILE A 89 -4.56 12.33 -11.53
C ILE A 89 -5.28 13.13 -10.44
N ILE A 90 -4.96 14.42 -10.35
CA ILE A 90 -5.65 15.31 -9.40
C ILE A 90 -6.94 15.78 -10.04
N THR A 91 -8.07 15.44 -9.40
CA THR A 91 -9.40 15.82 -9.87
C THR A 91 -10.42 15.81 -8.74
N LYS A 92 -11.43 16.67 -8.84
CA LYS A 92 -12.62 16.61 -7.98
C LYS A 92 -13.81 15.97 -8.70
N ASP A 93 -13.66 15.71 -10.00
CA ASP A 93 -14.69 15.09 -10.83
C ASP A 93 -14.74 13.58 -10.57
N LYS A 94 -15.73 13.18 -9.80
CA LYS A 94 -15.97 11.77 -9.42
C LYS A 94 -16.43 10.90 -10.60
N SER A 95 -17.03 11.49 -11.66
CA SER A 95 -17.50 10.75 -12.82
C SER A 95 -16.39 10.08 -13.62
N ARG A 96 -15.15 10.61 -13.52
CA ARG A 96 -13.98 10.00 -14.16
C ARG A 96 -13.67 8.60 -13.63
N ALA A 97 -14.08 8.32 -12.39
CA ALA A 97 -13.90 6.99 -11.80
C ALA A 97 -14.76 5.92 -12.48
N ASP A 98 -15.97 6.26 -12.94
CA ASP A 98 -16.86 5.30 -13.59
C ASP A 98 -16.26 4.78 -14.90
N ALA A 99 -15.80 5.67 -15.77
CA ALA A 99 -15.11 5.30 -16.99
C ALA A 99 -13.84 4.47 -16.72
N TYR A 100 -13.08 4.83 -15.68
CA TYR A 100 -11.89 4.08 -15.30
C TYR A 100 -12.23 2.66 -14.83
N ILE A 101 -13.28 2.49 -14.03
CA ILE A 101 -13.77 1.18 -13.57
C ILE A 101 -14.21 0.31 -14.75
N GLU A 102 -14.83 0.88 -15.77
CA GLU A 102 -15.18 0.15 -17.01
C GLU A 102 -13.94 -0.38 -17.74
N TYR A 103 -12.85 0.40 -17.78
CA TYR A 103 -11.59 -0.06 -18.35
C TYR A 103 -10.90 -1.13 -17.49
N LEU A 104 -10.98 -1.02 -16.15
CA LEU A 104 -10.49 -2.09 -15.25
C LEU A 104 -11.24 -3.40 -15.49
N GLU A 105 -12.57 -3.35 -15.72
CA GLU A 105 -13.35 -4.53 -16.04
C GLU A 105 -12.90 -5.18 -17.35
N LYS A 106 -12.73 -4.38 -18.40
CA LYS A 106 -12.20 -4.86 -19.68
C LYS A 106 -10.81 -5.48 -19.55
N GLU A 107 -9.93 -4.85 -18.77
CA GLU A 107 -8.60 -5.39 -18.50
C GLU A 107 -8.67 -6.76 -17.83
N MET A 108 -9.51 -6.92 -16.80
CA MET A 108 -9.72 -8.22 -16.14
C MET A 108 -10.27 -9.27 -17.11
N GLU A 109 -11.22 -8.90 -18.00
CA GLU A 109 -11.79 -9.79 -19.01
C GLU A 109 -10.76 -10.24 -20.04
N LEU A 110 -9.84 -9.35 -20.44
CA LEU A 110 -8.75 -9.67 -21.36
C LEU A 110 -7.67 -10.55 -20.71
N LEU A 111 -7.36 -10.33 -19.43
CA LEU A 111 -6.32 -11.07 -18.73
C LEU A 111 -6.76 -12.47 -18.26
N ALA A 112 -8.01 -12.61 -17.83
CA ALA A 112 -8.49 -13.84 -17.21
C ALA A 112 -8.27 -15.10 -18.07
N PRO A 113 -8.49 -15.12 -19.42
CA PRO A 113 -8.22 -16.29 -20.26
C PRO A 113 -6.76 -16.75 -20.27
N HIS A 114 -5.81 -15.83 -20.02
CA HIS A 114 -4.38 -16.12 -20.08
C HIS A 114 -3.77 -16.57 -18.75
N LEU A 115 -4.52 -16.47 -17.64
CA LEU A 115 -3.97 -16.79 -16.32
C LEU A 115 -3.81 -18.27 -16.03
N GLY A 116 -4.49 -19.15 -16.79
CA GLY A 116 -4.46 -20.60 -16.63
C GLY A 116 -4.96 -21.10 -15.27
N GLY A 117 -5.57 -22.27 -15.23
CA GLY A 117 -5.95 -22.93 -13.99
C GLY A 117 -6.95 -22.17 -13.10
N ARG A 118 -6.86 -22.40 -11.78
CA ARG A 118 -7.70 -21.69 -10.79
C ARG A 118 -7.12 -20.30 -10.54
N HIS A 119 -7.94 -19.27 -10.70
CA HIS A 119 -7.57 -17.87 -10.46
C HIS A 119 -7.63 -17.54 -8.95
N GLN A 120 -6.84 -18.24 -8.15
CA GLN A 120 -6.79 -18.03 -6.70
C GLN A 120 -5.93 -16.80 -6.36
N LEU A 121 -6.46 -15.89 -5.56
CA LEU A 121 -5.74 -14.74 -5.03
C LEU A 121 -5.28 -15.03 -3.60
N ALA A 122 -3.96 -15.03 -3.40
CA ALA A 122 -3.35 -14.98 -2.07
C ALA A 122 -3.18 -13.55 -1.57
N GLN A 123 -3.02 -12.61 -2.49
CA GLN A 123 -2.83 -11.20 -2.17
C GLN A 123 -3.67 -10.32 -3.10
N LEU A 124 -4.28 -9.30 -2.51
CA LEU A 124 -4.95 -8.21 -3.20
C LEU A 124 -4.51 -6.89 -2.55
N HIS A 125 -4.11 -5.93 -3.37
CA HIS A 125 -3.74 -4.61 -2.88
C HIS A 125 -4.40 -3.51 -3.72
N PHE A 126 -5.12 -2.61 -3.05
CA PHE A 126 -5.61 -1.38 -3.64
C PHE A 126 -4.69 -0.23 -3.23
N GLY A 127 -4.05 0.37 -4.22
CA GLY A 127 -3.14 1.49 -4.02
C GLY A 127 -3.24 2.55 -5.12
N GLY A 128 -2.25 3.43 -5.17
CA GLY A 128 -2.11 4.40 -6.25
C GLY A 128 -2.11 5.86 -5.81
N GLY A 129 -3.10 6.63 -6.23
CA GLY A 129 -3.38 7.97 -5.74
C GLY A 129 -4.07 7.87 -4.38
N THR A 130 -5.38 7.58 -4.39
CA THR A 130 -6.18 7.35 -3.18
C THR A 130 -7.33 6.40 -3.52
N PRO A 131 -7.28 5.11 -3.11
CA PRO A 131 -8.36 4.18 -3.39
C PRO A 131 -9.73 4.64 -2.90
N THR A 132 -9.78 5.31 -1.76
CA THR A 132 -11.00 5.92 -1.19
C THR A 132 -11.41 7.25 -1.87
N PHE A 133 -10.82 7.58 -3.02
CA PHE A 133 -11.42 8.49 -3.97
C PHE A 133 -12.72 7.93 -4.55
N LEU A 134 -12.78 6.61 -4.74
CA LEU A 134 -13.99 5.91 -5.15
C LEU A 134 -15.06 6.04 -4.06
N SER A 135 -16.32 6.07 -4.48
CA SER A 135 -17.45 5.91 -3.54
C SER A 135 -17.53 4.45 -3.06
N ASP A 136 -18.28 4.22 -1.98
CA ASP A 136 -18.51 2.88 -1.46
C ASP A 136 -19.12 1.95 -2.52
N ASP A 137 -20.11 2.41 -3.28
CA ASP A 137 -20.71 1.65 -4.39
C ASP A 137 -19.71 1.31 -5.48
N GLN A 138 -18.80 2.25 -5.81
CA GLN A 138 -17.74 2.02 -6.80
C GLN A 138 -16.72 1.00 -6.30
N ILE A 139 -16.30 1.06 -5.03
CA ILE A 139 -15.43 0.05 -4.41
C ILE A 139 -16.10 -1.33 -4.44
N GLU A 140 -17.37 -1.42 -4.04
CA GLU A 140 -18.12 -2.65 -4.10
C GLU A 140 -18.25 -3.20 -5.54
N ARG A 141 -18.45 -2.31 -6.53
CA ARG A 141 -18.48 -2.69 -7.95
C ARG A 141 -17.15 -3.33 -8.36
N VAL A 142 -16.01 -2.69 -8.07
CA VAL A 142 -14.68 -3.25 -8.36
C VAL A 142 -14.49 -4.59 -7.66
N PHE A 143 -14.93 -4.71 -6.42
CA PHE A 143 -14.78 -5.96 -5.66
C PHE A 143 -15.64 -7.09 -6.24
N ARG A 144 -16.86 -6.80 -6.72
CA ARG A 144 -17.69 -7.77 -7.47
C ARG A 144 -17.02 -8.23 -8.76
N MET A 145 -16.40 -7.31 -9.51
CA MET A 145 -15.64 -7.65 -10.72
C MET A 145 -14.46 -8.58 -10.40
N ILE A 146 -13.71 -8.31 -9.34
CA ILE A 146 -12.63 -9.18 -8.88
C ILE A 146 -13.18 -10.58 -8.58
N ARG A 147 -14.27 -10.68 -7.83
CA ARG A 147 -14.88 -11.99 -7.49
C ARG A 147 -15.47 -12.75 -8.68
N LYS A 148 -15.82 -12.06 -9.77
CA LYS A 148 -16.25 -12.68 -11.04
C LYS A 148 -15.12 -13.48 -11.69
N HIS A 149 -13.89 -12.99 -11.60
CA HIS A 149 -12.73 -13.54 -12.31
C HIS A 149 -11.74 -14.27 -11.39
N PHE A 150 -11.75 -13.97 -10.09
CA PHE A 150 -10.78 -14.46 -9.13
C PHE A 150 -11.44 -15.01 -7.86
N GLN A 151 -10.79 -15.99 -7.26
CA GLN A 151 -11.19 -16.56 -5.98
C GLN A 151 -10.24 -16.12 -4.87
N LEU A 152 -10.74 -15.37 -3.90
CA LEU A 152 -9.99 -15.06 -2.69
C LEU A 152 -9.82 -16.33 -1.85
N ILE A 153 -8.57 -16.66 -1.48
CA ILE A 153 -8.31 -17.86 -0.67
C ILE A 153 -8.43 -17.56 0.83
N PRO A 154 -8.82 -18.54 1.65
CA PRO A 154 -8.76 -18.39 3.10
C PRO A 154 -7.32 -18.05 3.57
N GLY A 155 -7.21 -17.07 4.47
CA GLY A 155 -5.89 -16.65 4.97
C GLY A 155 -5.09 -15.73 4.05
N GLY A 156 -5.63 -15.36 2.89
CA GLY A 156 -5.01 -14.38 2.00
C GLY A 156 -4.85 -12.99 2.64
N GLU A 157 -4.00 -12.17 2.04
CA GLU A 157 -3.74 -10.79 2.48
C GLU A 157 -4.40 -9.81 1.52
N TYR A 158 -5.44 -9.14 2.00
CA TYR A 158 -6.23 -8.20 1.21
C TYR A 158 -6.12 -6.82 1.82
N SER A 159 -5.39 -5.94 1.15
CA SER A 159 -4.94 -4.67 1.69
C SER A 159 -5.42 -3.47 0.88
N ILE A 160 -5.56 -2.33 1.55
CA ILE A 160 -5.96 -1.07 0.95
C ILE A 160 -5.20 0.09 1.58
N GLU A 161 -4.78 1.05 0.74
CA GLU A 161 -4.23 2.33 1.17
C GLU A 161 -5.36 3.31 1.49
N ILE A 162 -5.25 4.01 2.61
CA ILE A 162 -6.25 4.94 3.12
C ILE A 162 -5.65 6.33 3.33
N ASP A 163 -6.32 7.33 2.79
CA ASP A 163 -6.17 8.71 3.22
C ASP A 163 -7.25 9.01 4.28
N PRO A 164 -6.89 9.15 5.57
CA PRO A 164 -7.87 9.26 6.65
C PRO A 164 -8.77 10.49 6.54
N ARG A 165 -8.34 11.52 5.81
CA ARG A 165 -9.11 12.76 5.58
C ARG A 165 -10.36 12.55 4.70
N LYS A 166 -10.51 11.40 4.06
CA LYS A 166 -11.47 11.16 2.96
C LYS A 166 -12.24 9.85 3.10
N VAL A 167 -12.24 9.29 4.29
CA VAL A 167 -12.95 8.03 4.55
C VAL A 167 -13.77 8.16 5.83
N SER A 168 -14.98 7.62 5.82
CA SER A 168 -15.80 7.55 7.02
C SER A 168 -15.62 6.22 7.74
N ARG A 169 -16.06 6.16 9.00
CA ARG A 169 -16.13 4.93 9.78
C ARG A 169 -16.93 3.84 9.05
N GLU A 170 -18.08 4.20 8.46
CA GLU A 170 -18.97 3.29 7.74
C GLU A 170 -18.26 2.67 6.54
N THR A 171 -17.50 3.48 5.79
CA THR A 171 -16.66 2.99 4.68
C THR A 171 -15.64 1.96 5.17
N VAL A 172 -14.95 2.20 6.28
CA VAL A 172 -13.98 1.25 6.83
C VAL A 172 -14.65 -0.07 7.24
N LEU A 173 -15.82 0.01 7.89
CA LEU A 173 -16.59 -1.18 8.25
C LEU A 173 -17.07 -1.96 7.01
N MET A 174 -17.47 -1.28 5.94
CA MET A 174 -17.82 -1.88 4.66
C MET A 174 -16.61 -2.58 4.02
N LEU A 175 -15.43 -1.95 4.04
CA LEU A 175 -14.19 -2.58 3.54
C LEU A 175 -13.88 -3.90 4.25
N GLY A 176 -14.05 -3.95 5.58
CA GLY A 176 -13.91 -5.21 6.34
C GLY A 176 -14.90 -6.28 5.89
N LYS A 177 -16.19 -5.92 5.67
CA LYS A 177 -17.21 -6.84 5.15
C LYS A 177 -16.91 -7.35 3.74
N LEU A 178 -16.26 -6.55 2.89
CA LEU A 178 -15.80 -6.98 1.57
C LEU A 178 -14.68 -8.02 1.66
N GLY A 179 -13.94 -8.06 2.76
CA GLY A 179 -12.87 -9.02 3.01
C GLY A 179 -11.47 -8.40 3.09
N PHE A 180 -11.35 -7.08 3.04
CA PHE A 180 -10.08 -6.43 3.36
C PHE A 180 -9.72 -6.73 4.82
N ASN A 181 -8.45 -7.06 5.03
CA ASN A 181 -7.94 -7.45 6.34
C ASN A 181 -6.61 -6.79 6.72
N ARG A 182 -6.10 -5.93 5.85
CA ARG A 182 -4.92 -5.11 6.07
C ARG A 182 -5.17 -3.70 5.55
N MET A 183 -4.64 -2.71 6.26
CA MET A 183 -4.78 -1.30 5.90
C MET A 183 -3.43 -0.60 6.04
N SER A 184 -3.11 0.31 5.10
CA SER A 184 -2.05 1.29 5.26
C SER A 184 -2.65 2.68 5.34
N VAL A 185 -2.35 3.41 6.41
CA VAL A 185 -2.88 4.75 6.67
C VAL A 185 -1.78 5.78 6.50
N GLY A 186 -1.92 6.64 5.49
CA GLY A 186 -0.97 7.73 5.27
C GLY A 186 -1.10 8.82 6.32
N ILE A 187 -0.14 8.91 7.25
CA ILE A 187 -0.05 9.97 8.26
C ILE A 187 0.98 11.02 7.82
N GLN A 188 2.16 10.57 7.50
CA GLN A 188 3.34 11.32 7.08
C GLN A 188 3.97 12.13 8.23
N ASP A 189 3.23 13.05 8.85
CA ASP A 189 3.62 13.85 10.02
C ASP A 189 2.39 14.43 10.71
N PHE A 190 2.49 14.67 12.02
CA PHE A 190 1.44 15.36 12.80
C PHE A 190 1.77 16.83 13.12
N ASP A 191 2.99 17.31 12.84
CA ASP A 191 3.32 18.73 13.06
C ASP A 191 2.55 19.62 12.07
N PRO A 192 1.74 20.60 12.56
CA PRO A 192 0.91 21.44 11.70
C PRO A 192 1.69 22.28 10.68
N LYS A 193 2.95 22.69 11.01
CA LYS A 193 3.80 23.45 10.08
C LYS A 193 4.29 22.56 8.95
N VAL A 194 4.68 21.32 9.28
CA VAL A 194 5.09 20.31 8.29
C VAL A 194 3.90 19.98 7.40
N GLN A 195 2.74 19.68 7.97
CA GLN A 195 1.51 19.37 7.22
C GLN A 195 1.12 20.48 6.24
N ALA A 196 1.17 21.75 6.71
CA ALA A 196 0.88 22.91 5.85
C ALA A 196 1.88 23.04 4.71
N ALA A 197 3.18 22.84 4.97
CA ALA A 197 4.23 22.94 3.96
C ALA A 197 4.10 21.87 2.86
N VAL A 198 3.57 20.69 3.16
CA VAL A 198 3.38 19.60 2.20
C VAL A 198 1.95 19.46 1.68
N ASN A 199 1.07 20.42 1.98
CA ASN A 199 -0.35 20.44 1.59
C ASN A 199 -1.11 19.17 2.02
N ARG A 200 -0.86 18.71 3.27
CA ARG A 200 -1.54 17.53 3.82
C ARG A 200 -1.93 17.78 5.28
N ILE A 201 -2.99 18.54 5.47
CA ILE A 201 -3.53 18.82 6.81
C ILE A 201 -4.50 17.70 7.19
N GLN A 202 -4.21 17.03 8.29
CA GLN A 202 -5.06 15.99 8.88
C GLN A 202 -4.92 16.01 10.41
N SER A 203 -6.00 15.73 11.11
CA SER A 203 -6.00 15.68 12.56
C SER A 203 -5.63 14.31 13.10
N TYR A 204 -5.22 14.26 14.35
CA TYR A 204 -5.06 13.04 15.11
C TYR A 204 -6.39 12.26 15.22
N ASP A 205 -7.49 13.00 15.50
CA ASP A 205 -8.80 12.39 15.73
C ASP A 205 -9.36 11.70 14.49
N GLU A 206 -9.25 12.33 13.29
CA GLU A 206 -9.62 11.69 12.01
C GLU A 206 -8.83 10.39 11.79
N THR A 207 -7.54 10.43 12.07
CA THR A 207 -6.67 9.26 11.92
C THR A 207 -7.03 8.16 12.90
N LYS A 208 -7.28 8.54 14.16
CA LYS A 208 -7.68 7.61 15.22
C LYS A 208 -9.00 6.92 14.90
N GLU A 209 -10.00 7.68 14.44
CA GLU A 209 -11.30 7.12 14.07
C GLU A 209 -11.18 6.04 12.99
N VAL A 210 -10.36 6.27 11.96
CA VAL A 210 -10.10 5.29 10.89
C VAL A 210 -9.43 4.02 11.46
N ILE A 211 -8.45 4.17 12.33
CA ILE A 211 -7.74 3.02 12.94
C ILE A 211 -8.68 2.25 13.88
N ASP A 212 -9.45 2.93 14.70
CA ASP A 212 -10.43 2.29 15.58
C ASP A 212 -11.50 1.54 14.78
N ALA A 213 -12.01 2.12 13.69
CA ALA A 213 -12.94 1.47 12.79
C ALA A 213 -12.34 0.24 12.11
N ALA A 214 -11.05 0.27 11.74
CA ALA A 214 -10.35 -0.88 11.18
C ALA A 214 -10.24 -2.02 12.22
N ARG A 215 -9.94 -1.72 13.47
CA ARG A 215 -9.92 -2.72 14.56
C ARG A 215 -11.29 -3.35 14.76
N GLU A 216 -12.34 -2.54 14.81
CA GLU A 216 -13.73 -3.02 14.92
C GLU A 216 -14.14 -3.88 13.72
N ALA A 217 -13.74 -3.50 12.50
CA ALA A 217 -14.00 -4.27 11.28
C ALA A 217 -13.20 -5.58 11.21
N GLY A 218 -12.29 -5.86 12.16
CA GLY A 218 -11.50 -7.08 12.22
C GLY A 218 -10.26 -7.08 11.31
N PHE A 219 -9.75 -5.91 10.95
CA PHE A 219 -8.46 -5.82 10.24
C PHE A 219 -7.35 -6.43 11.09
N LYS A 220 -6.59 -7.34 10.49
CA LYS A 220 -5.51 -8.08 11.16
C LYS A 220 -4.23 -7.27 11.30
N SER A 221 -4.07 -6.24 10.49
CA SER A 221 -2.90 -5.38 10.51
C SER A 221 -3.23 -3.99 9.97
N VAL A 222 -2.89 -2.99 10.78
CA VAL A 222 -2.89 -1.58 10.40
C VAL A 222 -1.45 -1.10 10.35
N SER A 223 -1.00 -0.70 9.16
CA SER A 223 0.28 -0.02 8.96
C SER A 223 0.06 1.48 8.91
N VAL A 224 1.02 2.26 9.37
CA VAL A 224 1.02 3.70 9.18
C VAL A 224 2.27 4.13 8.43
N ASP A 225 2.10 5.11 7.54
CA ASP A 225 3.17 5.64 6.72
C ASP A 225 3.62 6.99 7.27
N LEU A 226 4.93 7.13 7.47
CA LEU A 226 5.59 8.35 7.93
C LEU A 226 6.67 8.76 6.95
N ILE A 227 6.96 10.06 6.88
CA ILE A 227 8.07 10.59 6.07
C ILE A 227 8.97 11.43 6.96
N TYR A 228 10.29 11.15 6.94
CA TYR A 228 11.27 11.98 7.58
C TYR A 228 12.03 12.85 6.57
N GLY A 229 12.52 14.02 7.04
CA GLY A 229 13.21 15.00 6.21
C GLY A 229 12.26 15.94 5.45
N LEU A 230 10.99 16.02 5.83
CA LEU A 230 10.02 16.96 5.25
C LEU A 230 10.41 18.42 5.59
N PRO A 231 9.96 19.42 4.80
CA PRO A 231 10.17 20.84 5.11
C PRO A 231 9.68 21.19 6.52
N HIS A 232 10.45 21.97 7.26
CA HIS A 232 10.22 22.40 8.65
C HIS A 232 10.30 21.30 9.71
N GLN A 233 10.50 20.05 9.33
CA GLN A 233 10.64 18.96 10.30
C GLN A 233 11.99 19.07 11.04
N THR A 234 11.98 18.83 12.34
CA THR A 234 13.15 18.75 13.20
C THR A 234 13.23 17.38 13.87
N ALA A 235 14.37 17.06 14.49
CA ALA A 235 14.51 15.82 15.26
C ALA A 235 13.49 15.73 16.42
N GLU A 236 13.17 16.88 17.02
CA GLU A 236 12.18 16.95 18.09
C GLU A 236 10.76 16.76 17.57
N SER A 237 10.41 17.42 16.43
CA SER A 237 9.05 17.31 15.87
C SER A 237 8.77 15.90 15.34
N ILE A 238 9.72 15.25 14.64
CA ILE A 238 9.53 13.87 14.19
C ILE A 238 9.43 12.90 15.36
N LYS A 239 10.19 13.12 16.45
CA LYS A 239 10.06 12.33 17.66
C LYS A 239 8.64 12.47 18.25
N THR A 240 8.13 13.68 18.36
CA THR A 240 6.75 13.94 18.82
C THR A 240 5.72 13.25 17.93
N THR A 241 5.90 13.31 16.61
CA THR A 241 5.05 12.60 15.66
C THR A 241 5.09 11.09 15.90
N ILE A 242 6.28 10.49 16.09
CA ILE A 242 6.44 9.06 16.38
C ILE A 242 5.75 8.70 17.70
N ASP A 243 5.97 9.47 18.77
CA ASP A 243 5.34 9.21 20.08
C ASP A 243 3.80 9.27 19.95
N THR A 244 3.27 10.22 19.17
CA THR A 244 1.84 10.34 18.87
C THR A 244 1.32 9.13 18.08
N VAL A 245 2.06 8.70 17.06
CA VAL A 245 1.70 7.51 16.25
C VAL A 245 1.71 6.25 17.09
N LEU A 246 2.68 6.08 17.99
CA LEU A 246 2.72 4.92 18.89
C LEU A 246 1.50 4.85 19.82
N SER A 247 0.89 6.00 20.17
CA SER A 247 -0.35 6.01 20.96
C SER A 247 -1.57 5.46 20.18
N LEU A 248 -1.49 5.37 18.86
CA LEU A 248 -2.51 4.75 18.00
C LEU A 248 -2.36 3.22 17.89
N ASP A 249 -1.31 2.64 18.49
CA ASP A 249 -1.00 1.20 18.52
C ASP A 249 -1.03 0.54 17.13
N PRO A 250 -0.27 1.06 16.13
CA PRO A 250 -0.20 0.43 14.83
C PRO A 250 0.59 -0.89 14.88
N ASP A 251 0.24 -1.86 14.03
CA ASP A 251 0.98 -3.12 13.91
C ASP A 251 2.31 -2.94 13.19
N ARG A 252 2.41 -1.92 12.31
CA ARG A 252 3.59 -1.65 11.49
C ARG A 252 3.75 -0.16 11.23
N LEU A 253 5.02 0.22 11.06
CA LEU A 253 5.44 1.54 10.59
C LEU A 253 6.17 1.38 9.26
N ALA A 254 5.80 2.19 8.27
CA ALA A 254 6.58 2.40 7.06
C ALA A 254 7.17 3.82 7.13
N LEU A 255 8.48 3.91 7.28
CA LEU A 255 9.19 5.17 7.44
C LEU A 255 10.00 5.47 6.18
N TYR A 256 9.62 6.52 5.45
CA TYR A 256 10.22 6.90 4.18
C TYR A 256 11.10 8.14 4.32
N HIS A 257 12.21 8.17 3.58
CA HIS A 257 12.97 9.40 3.39
C HIS A 257 12.29 10.30 2.36
N TYR A 258 12.15 11.59 2.68
CA TYR A 258 11.67 12.56 1.70
C TYR A 258 12.64 12.67 0.51
N ALA A 259 12.15 12.35 -0.67
CA ALA A 259 12.91 12.52 -1.90
C ALA A 259 12.71 13.95 -2.42
N HIS A 260 13.65 14.85 -2.11
CA HIS A 260 13.66 16.18 -2.71
C HIS A 260 14.30 16.10 -4.10
N LEU A 261 13.51 16.39 -5.13
CA LEU A 261 13.98 16.48 -6.51
C LEU A 261 14.16 17.98 -6.83
N PRO A 262 15.39 18.51 -6.82
CA PRO A 262 15.64 19.86 -7.30
C PRO A 262 15.38 19.89 -8.81
N HIS A 263 14.72 20.95 -9.28
CA HIS A 263 14.42 21.18 -10.69
C HIS A 263 15.66 21.46 -11.50
#